data_053df0447ea06f980fdf5f2cb1007d37
#
_entry.id   053df0447ea06f980fdf5f2cb1007d37
#
_cell.length_a   1.000
_cell.length_b   1.000
_cell.length_c   1.000
_cell.angle_alpha   90.00
_cell.angle_beta   90.00
_cell.angle_gamma   90.00
#
_symmetry.space_group_name_H-M   'P 1'
#
loop_
_entity.id
_entity.type
_entity.pdbx_description
1 polymer ?
#
loop_
_entity_poly.entity_id
_entity_poly.type
_entity_poly.pdbx_seq_one_letter_code
_entity_poly.pdbx_strand_id
1 'polypeptide(L)'
;MTVRDCLYLNWALPVEALPEPPAPLRYQVHTWDGSDWVFASALLFHQDAVRLAALPVLRVGYPQFNLRFYVLDREGTPSVLFRRMLMPGWVAPGVRLVSHQPACAARLDFPRPTADAGDGPWLWKVECGGTLEVRAWRDMSAVSAGSAGGGTGDGPRLGSWDDTVRYFQVRLRGYAENSGGQLRRIDVRRSTASVCWPLRAEIAGAERLPDLFRLPAGGFPWPPLHSAWLCPEVPFAFELGLAPKEVTVAHGMPQPAAGRVAGAWRTKAALRERHVEEEAEPEARRASC
;
A
#
# COMPACT_ATOMS: atom_id res chain seq x y z
N MET A 1 7.41 -13.17 -10.52
CA MET A 1 6.20 -13.41 -9.72
C MET A 1 5.19 -12.36 -10.09
N THR A 2 3.95 -12.69 -10.17
CA THR A 2 2.86 -11.76 -10.51
C THR A 2 1.85 -11.75 -9.38
N VAL A 3 1.40 -10.57 -9.00
CA VAL A 3 0.25 -10.37 -8.13
C VAL A 3 -0.95 -10.08 -9.03
N ARG A 4 -2.05 -10.81 -8.82
CA ARG A 4 -3.27 -10.65 -9.60
C ARG A 4 -4.44 -10.22 -8.73
N ASP A 5 -5.38 -9.53 -9.37
CA ASP A 5 -6.65 -9.12 -8.77
C ASP A 5 -6.44 -8.37 -7.46
N CYS A 6 -5.49 -7.41 -7.46
CA CYS A 6 -5.10 -6.69 -6.26
C CYS A 6 -6.09 -5.58 -5.94
N LEU A 7 -7.00 -5.86 -5.00
CA LEU A 7 -7.90 -4.88 -4.42
C LEU A 7 -7.15 -4.05 -3.38
N TYR A 8 -7.18 -2.74 -3.54
CA TYR A 8 -6.72 -1.76 -2.56
C TYR A 8 -7.92 -1.14 -1.86
N LEU A 9 -7.91 -1.18 -0.55
CA LEU A 9 -8.80 -0.43 0.33
C LEU A 9 -7.95 0.51 1.17
N ASN A 10 -8.19 1.81 1.10
CA ASN A 10 -7.35 2.81 1.75
C ASN A 10 -8.16 3.67 2.69
N TRP A 11 -7.56 4.03 3.82
CA TRP A 11 -8.13 4.90 4.84
C TRP A 11 -7.14 5.99 5.21
N ALA A 12 -7.66 7.15 5.59
CA ALA A 12 -6.93 8.15 6.33
C ALA A 12 -7.30 8.03 7.80
N LEU A 13 -6.30 7.87 8.66
CA LEU A 13 -6.47 7.70 10.11
C LEU A 13 -5.82 8.89 10.83
N PRO A 14 -6.46 9.45 11.86
CA PRO A 14 -5.84 10.51 12.65
C PRO A 14 -4.59 9.96 13.37
N VAL A 15 -3.51 10.73 13.36
CA VAL A 15 -2.22 10.30 13.94
C VAL A 15 -2.34 9.97 15.41
N GLU A 16 -3.13 10.75 16.15
CA GLU A 16 -3.34 10.59 17.59
C GLU A 16 -4.03 9.28 17.97
N ALA A 17 -4.72 8.64 17.03
CA ALA A 17 -5.34 7.34 17.24
C ALA A 17 -4.38 6.16 17.02
N LEU A 18 -3.16 6.41 16.57
CA LEU A 18 -2.21 5.37 16.20
C LEU A 18 -1.12 5.22 17.28
N PRO A 19 -0.71 3.97 17.59
CA PRO A 19 0.48 3.76 18.40
C PRO A 19 1.72 4.23 17.65
N GLU A 20 2.77 4.62 18.35
CA GLU A 20 4.04 4.95 17.69
C GLU A 20 4.55 3.77 16.83
N PRO A 21 5.05 4.04 15.64
CA PRO A 21 5.66 2.99 14.82
C PRO A 21 6.99 2.55 15.46
N PRO A 22 7.41 1.30 15.25
CA PRO A 22 8.69 0.82 15.78
C PRO A 22 9.85 1.64 15.22
N ALA A 23 10.77 2.07 16.11
CA ALA A 23 11.98 2.78 15.71
C ALA A 23 12.83 1.94 14.73
N PRO A 24 13.47 2.55 13.71
CA PRO A 24 13.61 3.98 13.44
C PRO A 24 12.54 4.54 12.47
N LEU A 25 11.40 3.87 12.31
CA LEU A 25 10.34 4.32 11.43
C LEU A 25 9.57 5.50 12.05
N ARG A 26 8.99 6.32 11.20
CA ARG A 26 8.02 7.35 11.58
C ARG A 26 6.86 7.34 10.59
N TYR A 27 5.67 7.71 11.00
CA TYR A 27 4.55 7.81 10.08
C TYR A 27 4.80 8.85 9.00
N GLN A 28 4.34 8.58 7.79
CA GLN A 28 4.26 9.58 6.72
C GLN A 28 2.99 10.40 6.94
N VAL A 29 3.13 11.51 7.65
CA VAL A 29 2.02 12.36 8.08
C VAL A 29 1.61 13.32 6.96
N HIS A 30 0.31 13.52 6.81
CA HIS A 30 -0.31 14.51 5.93
C HIS A 30 -1.18 15.43 6.76
N THR A 31 -0.89 16.73 6.74
CA THR A 31 -1.72 17.72 7.43
C THR A 31 -2.84 18.19 6.51
N TRP A 32 -4.08 18.06 6.95
CA TRP A 32 -5.28 18.47 6.25
C TRP A 32 -6.26 19.10 7.24
N ASP A 33 -6.73 20.31 6.92
CA ASP A 33 -7.66 21.08 7.75
C ASP A 33 -7.23 21.18 9.24
N GLY A 34 -5.93 21.45 9.44
CA GLY A 34 -5.32 21.59 10.76
C GLY A 34 -5.12 20.29 11.54
N SER A 35 -5.52 19.15 11.01
CA SER A 35 -5.33 17.82 11.61
C SER A 35 -4.27 17.01 10.87
N ASP A 36 -3.58 16.13 11.59
CA ASP A 36 -2.54 15.27 11.05
C ASP A 36 -3.08 13.85 10.81
N TRP A 37 -2.84 13.34 9.61
CA TRP A 37 -3.37 12.08 9.12
C TRP A 37 -2.29 11.14 8.63
N VAL A 38 -2.51 9.84 8.80
CA VAL A 38 -1.68 8.76 8.26
C VAL A 38 -2.54 7.85 7.40
N PHE A 39 -2.03 7.48 6.23
CA PHE A 39 -2.72 6.50 5.42
C PHE A 39 -2.47 5.07 5.89
N ALA A 40 -3.51 4.25 5.81
CA ALA A 40 -3.49 2.82 5.98
C ALA A 40 -4.09 2.13 4.76
N SER A 41 -3.64 0.91 4.46
CA SER A 41 -4.22 0.12 3.37
C SER A 41 -4.40 -1.33 3.77
N ALA A 42 -5.49 -1.90 3.27
CA ALA A 42 -5.68 -3.33 3.16
C ALA A 42 -5.58 -3.74 1.68
N LEU A 43 -4.72 -4.73 1.39
CA LEU A 43 -4.51 -5.26 0.05
C LEU A 43 -4.95 -6.71 0.02
N LEU A 44 -5.91 -7.03 -0.83
CA LEU A 44 -6.43 -8.39 -1.05
C LEU A 44 -6.07 -8.82 -2.48
N PHE A 45 -5.31 -9.89 -2.63
CA PHE A 45 -4.78 -10.28 -3.94
C PHE A 45 -4.45 -11.76 -4.03
N HIS A 46 -4.25 -12.24 -5.25
CA HIS A 46 -3.70 -13.56 -5.51
C HIS A 46 -2.20 -13.44 -5.82
N GLN A 47 -1.39 -14.22 -5.11
CA GLN A 47 -0.02 -14.50 -5.49
C GLN A 47 -0.02 -15.58 -6.57
N ASP A 48 0.51 -15.29 -7.75
CA ASP A 48 0.67 -16.28 -8.80
C ASP A 48 2.14 -16.69 -8.95
N ALA A 49 2.35 -18.01 -9.02
CA ALA A 49 3.64 -18.61 -9.35
C ALA A 49 4.81 -18.13 -8.44
N VAL A 50 4.61 -18.07 -7.14
CA VAL A 50 5.70 -17.91 -6.18
C VAL A 50 6.68 -19.05 -6.34
N ARG A 51 7.93 -18.73 -6.67
CA ARG A 51 9.02 -19.73 -6.77
C ARG A 51 9.80 -19.74 -5.48
N LEU A 52 9.95 -20.92 -4.90
CA LEU A 52 10.87 -21.11 -3.80
C LEU A 52 12.31 -21.18 -4.36
N ALA A 53 13.22 -20.38 -3.84
CA ALA A 53 14.62 -20.39 -4.31
C ALA A 53 15.27 -21.78 -4.22
N ALA A 54 14.90 -22.57 -3.20
CA ALA A 54 15.37 -23.94 -3.00
C ALA A 54 14.74 -24.96 -3.96
N LEU A 55 13.57 -24.68 -4.54
CA LEU A 55 12.82 -25.57 -5.43
C LEU A 55 12.18 -24.74 -6.57
N PRO A 56 12.96 -24.24 -7.53
CA PRO A 56 12.48 -23.29 -8.52
C PRO A 56 11.44 -23.86 -9.49
N VAL A 57 11.32 -25.17 -9.58
CA VAL A 57 10.27 -25.86 -10.35
C VAL A 57 8.91 -25.84 -9.67
N LEU A 58 8.87 -25.67 -8.34
CA LEU A 58 7.63 -25.59 -7.60
C LEU A 58 7.07 -24.18 -7.68
N ARG A 59 5.90 -24.06 -8.30
CA ARG A 59 5.13 -22.82 -8.38
C ARG A 59 3.89 -22.96 -7.52
N VAL A 60 3.75 -22.05 -6.57
CA VAL A 60 2.62 -22.04 -5.65
C VAL A 60 1.86 -20.73 -5.80
N GLY A 61 0.55 -20.84 -5.98
CA GLY A 61 -0.35 -19.68 -5.96
C GLY A 61 -1.27 -19.72 -4.75
N TYR A 62 -1.53 -18.57 -4.13
CA TYR A 62 -2.43 -18.49 -2.99
C TYR A 62 -2.98 -17.06 -2.81
N PRO A 63 -4.19 -16.91 -2.22
CA PRO A 63 -4.71 -15.61 -1.84
C PRO A 63 -3.94 -15.05 -0.63
N GLN A 64 -3.76 -13.74 -0.59
CA GLN A 64 -3.09 -13.05 0.50
C GLN A 64 -3.80 -11.73 0.83
N PHE A 65 -3.85 -11.39 2.12
CA PHE A 65 -4.37 -10.16 2.63
C PHE A 65 -3.31 -9.45 3.48
N ASN A 66 -2.89 -8.27 3.05
CA ASN A 66 -1.87 -7.46 3.72
C ASN A 66 -2.46 -6.20 4.32
N LEU A 67 -2.15 -5.95 5.59
CA LEU A 67 -2.52 -4.75 6.31
C LEU A 67 -1.26 -3.93 6.59
N ARG A 68 -1.26 -2.65 6.19
CA ARG A 68 -0.06 -1.83 6.26
C ARG A 68 -0.34 -0.36 6.53
N PHE A 69 0.62 0.31 7.17
CA PHE A 69 0.71 1.76 7.28
C PHE A 69 1.77 2.32 6.34
N TYR A 70 1.64 3.61 6.02
CA TYR A 70 2.63 4.35 5.24
C TYR A 70 3.56 5.08 6.18
N VAL A 71 4.85 4.82 6.02
CA VAL A 71 5.91 5.29 6.92
C VAL A 71 7.07 5.87 6.12
N LEU A 72 7.88 6.64 6.80
CA LEU A 72 9.21 7.04 6.36
C LEU A 72 10.24 6.23 7.14
N ASP A 73 11.27 5.75 6.48
CA ASP A 73 12.37 5.11 7.16
C ASP A 73 13.39 6.14 7.70
N ARG A 74 14.49 5.66 8.28
CA ARG A 74 15.55 6.50 8.83
C ARG A 74 16.11 7.51 7.82
N GLU A 75 16.14 7.15 6.54
CA GLU A 75 16.63 7.97 5.44
C GLU A 75 15.56 8.92 4.89
N GLY A 76 14.34 8.87 5.42
CA GLY A 76 13.19 9.60 4.90
C GLY A 76 12.56 8.97 3.64
N THR A 77 12.92 7.72 3.33
CA THR A 77 12.39 7.02 2.15
C THR A 77 10.94 6.58 2.40
N PRO A 78 10.00 6.92 1.51
CA PRO A 78 8.62 6.45 1.59
C PRO A 78 8.54 4.92 1.54
N SER A 79 8.00 4.34 2.59
CA SER A 79 8.01 2.90 2.86
C SER A 79 6.66 2.44 3.40
N VAL A 80 6.49 1.14 3.62
CA VAL A 80 5.31 0.57 4.27
C VAL A 80 5.71 -0.24 5.50
N LEU A 81 4.90 -0.18 6.55
CA LEU A 81 4.98 -1.04 7.73
C LEU A 81 3.86 -2.07 7.67
N PHE A 82 4.19 -3.34 7.45
CA PHE A 82 3.23 -4.43 7.50
C PHE A 82 2.86 -4.73 8.96
N ARG A 83 1.57 -4.63 9.26
CA ARG A 83 1.03 -4.95 10.59
C ARG A 83 0.62 -6.40 10.70
N ARG A 84 0.02 -6.92 9.63
CA ARG A 84 -0.41 -8.32 9.54
C ARG A 84 -0.41 -8.78 8.07
N MET A 85 -0.08 -10.03 7.84
CA MET A 85 -0.16 -10.69 6.54
C MET A 85 -0.97 -11.96 6.73
N LEU A 86 -2.19 -11.99 6.20
CA LEU A 86 -3.06 -13.15 6.31
C LEU A 86 -2.94 -13.99 5.04
N MET A 87 -2.84 -15.30 5.21
CA MET A 87 -2.68 -16.27 4.13
C MET A 87 -3.20 -17.62 4.53
N PRO A 88 -3.40 -18.57 3.59
CA PRO A 88 -3.85 -19.92 3.92
C PRO A 88 -2.96 -20.61 4.96
N GLY A 89 -3.57 -21.41 5.84
CA GLY A 89 -2.89 -22.04 6.98
C GLY A 89 -1.70 -22.90 6.59
N TRP A 90 -1.69 -23.49 5.40
CA TRP A 90 -0.58 -24.27 4.88
C TRP A 90 0.60 -23.41 4.37
N VAL A 91 0.37 -22.12 4.06
CA VAL A 91 1.41 -21.17 3.62
C VAL A 91 2.07 -20.46 4.79
N ALA A 92 1.27 -20.02 5.76
CA ALA A 92 1.71 -19.11 6.82
C ALA A 92 2.92 -19.63 7.63
N PRO A 93 3.04 -20.92 8.01
CA PRO A 93 4.22 -21.41 8.71
C PRO A 93 5.50 -21.29 7.90
N GLY A 94 5.44 -21.63 6.61
CA GLY A 94 6.60 -21.53 5.71
C GLY A 94 7.07 -20.07 5.53
N VAL A 95 6.14 -19.13 5.34
CA VAL A 95 6.46 -17.70 5.23
C VAL A 95 7.08 -17.18 6.53
N ARG A 96 6.52 -17.54 7.70
CA ARG A 96 7.13 -17.16 9.00
C ARG A 96 8.55 -17.66 9.16
N LEU A 97 8.78 -18.93 8.80
CA LEU A 97 10.09 -19.57 8.93
C LEU A 97 11.14 -18.92 8.02
N VAL A 98 10.78 -18.67 6.76
CA VAL A 98 11.75 -18.21 5.74
C VAL A 98 11.95 -16.70 5.77
N SER A 99 10.88 -15.91 5.96
CA SER A 99 10.94 -14.45 5.86
C SER A 99 10.83 -13.72 7.18
N HIS A 100 10.55 -14.42 8.27
CA HIS A 100 10.30 -13.84 9.61
C HIS A 100 9.20 -12.76 9.64
N GLN A 101 8.30 -12.77 8.64
CA GLN A 101 7.23 -11.79 8.52
C GLN A 101 6.04 -12.13 9.45
N PRO A 102 5.16 -11.16 9.79
CA PRO A 102 4.00 -11.36 10.65
C PRO A 102 2.87 -12.10 9.90
N ALA A 103 3.20 -13.26 9.33
CA ALA A 103 2.25 -14.09 8.61
C ALA A 103 1.32 -14.83 9.59
N CYS A 104 0.01 -14.75 9.36
CA CYS A 104 -1.02 -15.40 10.15
C CYS A 104 -1.89 -16.26 9.24
N ALA A 105 -2.34 -17.41 9.78
CA ALA A 105 -3.27 -18.26 9.08
C ALA A 105 -4.68 -17.64 9.04
N ALA A 106 -5.30 -17.69 7.87
CA ALA A 106 -6.68 -17.26 7.66
C ALA A 106 -7.32 -18.08 6.54
N ARG A 107 -8.65 -18.12 6.52
CA ARG A 107 -9.39 -18.59 5.36
C ARG A 107 -9.72 -17.38 4.50
N LEU A 108 -9.31 -17.42 3.25
CA LEU A 108 -9.44 -16.35 2.28
C LEU A 108 -10.19 -16.87 1.07
N ASP A 109 -11.30 -16.21 0.74
CA ASP A 109 -12.10 -16.51 -0.45
C ASP A 109 -12.20 -15.21 -1.27
N PHE A 110 -11.46 -15.18 -2.38
CA PHE A 110 -11.32 -14.00 -3.22
C PHE A 110 -11.79 -14.29 -4.63
N PRO A 111 -12.62 -13.42 -5.22
CA PRO A 111 -13.03 -13.53 -6.60
C PRO A 111 -11.83 -13.31 -7.54
N ARG A 112 -12.00 -13.71 -8.79
CA ARG A 112 -11.09 -13.34 -9.88
C ARG A 112 -11.85 -12.49 -10.89
N PRO A 113 -11.95 -11.17 -10.63
CA PRO A 113 -12.62 -10.27 -11.55
C PRO A 113 -11.91 -10.27 -12.89
N THR A 114 -12.63 -10.58 -13.96
CA THR A 114 -12.13 -10.45 -15.33
C THR A 114 -12.66 -9.17 -15.95
N ALA A 115 -12.03 -8.70 -17.03
CA ALA A 115 -12.51 -7.52 -17.75
C ALA A 115 -13.96 -7.68 -18.22
N ASP A 116 -14.35 -8.92 -18.51
CA ASP A 116 -15.69 -9.28 -19.05
C ASP A 116 -16.69 -9.65 -17.94
N ALA A 117 -16.27 -9.68 -16.67
CA ALA A 117 -17.12 -10.09 -15.53
C ALA A 117 -18.19 -9.06 -15.12
N GLY A 118 -18.43 -8.03 -15.94
CA GLY A 118 -19.34 -6.93 -15.64
C GLY A 118 -18.79 -5.98 -14.56
N ASP A 119 -19.65 -5.12 -14.01
CA ASP A 119 -19.25 -4.07 -13.06
C ASP A 119 -19.32 -4.50 -11.58
N GLY A 120 -19.57 -5.78 -11.31
CA GLY A 120 -19.71 -6.33 -9.97
C GLY A 120 -21.16 -6.62 -9.56
N PRO A 121 -21.49 -6.85 -8.28
CA PRO A 121 -20.54 -6.84 -7.17
C PRO A 121 -19.62 -8.05 -7.14
N TRP A 122 -18.37 -7.82 -6.81
CA TRP A 122 -17.43 -8.89 -6.44
C TRP A 122 -17.33 -8.97 -4.92
N LEU A 123 -17.18 -10.18 -4.40
CA LEU A 123 -17.16 -10.45 -2.95
C LEU A 123 -15.83 -11.06 -2.53
N TRP A 124 -15.10 -10.37 -1.67
CA TRP A 124 -13.93 -10.89 -0.95
C TRP A 124 -14.32 -11.24 0.48
N LYS A 125 -13.90 -12.40 0.94
CA LYS A 125 -14.17 -12.86 2.30
C LYS A 125 -12.89 -13.27 3.01
N VAL A 126 -12.72 -12.77 4.25
CA VAL A 126 -11.58 -13.02 5.13
C VAL A 126 -12.11 -13.55 6.45
N GLU A 127 -11.71 -14.76 6.83
CA GLU A 127 -12.05 -15.38 8.11
C GLU A 127 -10.77 -15.54 8.95
N CYS A 128 -10.65 -14.74 10.01
CA CYS A 128 -9.52 -14.74 10.94
C CYS A 128 -10.00 -14.29 12.32
N GLY A 129 -10.43 -15.21 13.17
CA GLY A 129 -11.08 -14.95 14.46
C GLY A 129 -12.44 -14.23 14.33
N GLY A 130 -13.11 -14.28 13.18
CA GLY A 130 -14.38 -13.71 12.75
C GLY A 130 -14.30 -13.35 11.27
N THR A 131 -15.34 -12.74 10.72
CA THR A 131 -15.48 -12.52 9.27
C THR A 131 -15.38 -11.03 8.94
N LEU A 132 -14.64 -10.74 7.87
CA LEU A 132 -14.64 -9.46 7.15
C LEU A 132 -15.09 -9.75 5.72
N GLU A 133 -16.10 -9.06 5.24
CA GLU A 133 -16.58 -9.17 3.86
C GLU A 133 -16.47 -7.81 3.15
N VAL A 134 -15.95 -7.83 1.94
CA VAL A 134 -15.85 -6.65 1.08
C VAL A 134 -16.62 -6.90 -0.18
N ARG A 135 -17.62 -6.07 -0.44
CA ARG A 135 -18.35 -6.03 -1.72
C ARG A 135 -17.90 -4.81 -2.49
N ALA A 136 -17.53 -4.99 -3.75
CA ALA A 136 -17.06 -3.88 -4.54
C ALA A 136 -17.62 -3.92 -5.98
N TRP A 137 -17.79 -2.72 -6.54
CA TRP A 137 -18.31 -2.46 -7.89
C TRP A 137 -17.38 -1.49 -8.61
N ARG A 138 -17.31 -1.56 -9.93
CA ARG A 138 -16.65 -0.51 -10.72
C ARG A 138 -17.38 0.83 -10.51
N ASP A 139 -16.59 1.88 -10.34
CA ASP A 139 -17.09 3.24 -10.19
C ASP A 139 -16.31 4.20 -11.07
N MET A 140 -16.73 4.32 -12.32
CA MET A 140 -16.09 5.23 -13.27
C MET A 140 -16.33 6.71 -12.97
N SER A 141 -17.31 7.04 -12.12
CA SER A 141 -17.61 8.42 -11.73
C SER A 141 -16.49 9.03 -10.89
N ALA A 142 -15.75 8.23 -10.15
CA ALA A 142 -14.60 8.66 -9.34
C ALA A 142 -13.47 9.28 -10.21
N VAL A 143 -13.27 8.78 -11.44
CA VAL A 143 -12.26 9.31 -12.37
C VAL A 143 -12.73 10.64 -12.97
N SER A 144 -14.01 10.71 -13.33
CA SER A 144 -14.58 11.87 -14.03
C SER A 144 -14.67 13.11 -13.13
N ALA A 145 -14.81 12.91 -11.82
CA ALA A 145 -14.89 14.00 -10.84
C ALA A 145 -13.53 14.65 -10.53
N GLY A 146 -12.42 14.15 -11.10
CA GLY A 146 -11.07 14.56 -10.71
C GLY A 146 -10.77 14.29 -9.23
N SER A 147 -11.70 13.63 -8.56
CA SER A 147 -11.67 13.33 -7.14
C SER A 147 -11.07 11.95 -6.97
N ALA A 148 -9.90 11.89 -6.42
CA ALA A 148 -9.16 10.64 -6.19
C ALA A 148 -9.76 9.74 -5.11
N GLY A 149 -10.99 9.91 -4.76
CA GLY A 149 -11.66 9.07 -3.79
C GLY A 149 -13.17 9.10 -4.00
N GLY A 150 -13.76 7.98 -4.36
CA GLY A 150 -15.21 7.75 -4.22
C GLY A 150 -15.64 7.70 -2.75
N GLY A 151 -14.78 8.12 -1.84
CA GLY A 151 -15.07 8.25 -0.43
C GLY A 151 -15.76 9.58 -0.13
N THR A 152 -16.88 9.51 0.54
CA THR A 152 -17.62 10.67 1.09
C THR A 152 -16.92 11.29 2.30
N GLY A 153 -15.62 10.96 2.55
CA GLY A 153 -14.92 11.32 3.76
C GLY A 153 -14.21 12.67 3.69
N ASP A 154 -14.28 13.42 4.79
CA ASP A 154 -13.59 14.68 5.07
C ASP A 154 -12.09 14.43 5.39
N GLY A 155 -11.37 13.75 4.50
CA GLY A 155 -9.98 13.37 4.71
C GLY A 155 -9.01 14.02 3.73
N PRO A 156 -7.69 13.88 3.96
CA PRO A 156 -6.66 14.47 3.11
C PRO A 156 -6.76 13.98 1.67
N ARG A 157 -6.62 14.91 0.73
CA ARG A 157 -6.62 14.61 -0.71
C ARG A 157 -5.19 14.53 -1.22
N LEU A 158 -4.89 13.55 -2.07
CA LEU A 158 -3.56 13.31 -2.63
C LEU A 158 -3.37 13.90 -4.05
N GLY A 159 -4.25 14.79 -4.47
CA GLY A 159 -4.24 15.37 -5.81
C GLY A 159 -5.13 14.61 -6.79
N SER A 160 -4.60 14.30 -7.99
CA SER A 160 -5.32 13.57 -9.03
C SER A 160 -5.48 12.08 -8.69
N TRP A 161 -6.30 11.37 -9.48
CA TRP A 161 -6.40 9.91 -9.43
C TRP A 161 -5.03 9.24 -9.60
N ASP A 162 -4.23 9.67 -10.57
CA ASP A 162 -2.91 9.10 -10.82
C ASP A 162 -1.94 9.37 -9.67
N ASP A 163 -1.99 10.55 -9.04
CA ASP A 163 -1.18 10.86 -7.87
C ASP A 163 -1.56 9.95 -6.70
N THR A 164 -2.85 9.71 -6.49
CA THR A 164 -3.36 8.81 -5.46
C THR A 164 -2.89 7.39 -5.70
N VAL A 165 -3.10 6.83 -6.89
CA VAL A 165 -2.65 5.48 -7.25
C VAL A 165 -1.15 5.36 -7.08
N ARG A 166 -0.38 6.34 -7.55
CA ARG A 166 1.09 6.38 -7.42
C ARG A 166 1.51 6.41 -5.96
N TYR A 167 0.90 7.26 -5.14
CA TYR A 167 1.19 7.35 -3.71
C TYR A 167 1.10 6.00 -3.02
N PHE A 168 0.01 5.27 -3.24
CA PHE A 168 -0.21 3.99 -2.57
C PHE A 168 0.58 2.84 -3.19
N GLN A 169 0.92 2.90 -4.46
CA GLN A 169 1.61 1.81 -5.15
C GLN A 169 3.13 1.88 -5.07
N VAL A 170 3.73 3.07 -5.22
CA VAL A 170 5.19 3.20 -5.32
C VAL A 170 5.83 3.21 -3.94
N ARG A 171 6.13 2.02 -3.43
CA ARG A 171 6.83 1.80 -2.17
C ARG A 171 7.89 0.71 -2.38
N LEU A 172 9.15 1.13 -2.35
CA LEU A 172 10.29 0.25 -2.66
C LEU A 172 10.78 -0.53 -1.45
N ARG A 173 10.38 -0.12 -0.24
CA ARG A 173 10.77 -0.74 1.02
C ARG A 173 9.54 -1.11 1.84
N GLY A 174 9.54 -2.31 2.36
CA GLY A 174 8.60 -2.78 3.34
C GLY A 174 9.31 -3.11 4.65
N TYR A 175 8.62 -2.92 5.75
CA TYR A 175 9.10 -3.25 7.09
C TYR A 175 8.06 -4.10 7.79
N ALA A 176 8.52 -5.05 8.59
CA ALA A 176 7.66 -5.88 9.43
C ALA A 176 8.38 -6.21 10.74
N GLU A 177 7.64 -6.21 11.85
CA GLU A 177 8.14 -6.76 13.11
C GLU A 177 7.96 -8.27 13.13
N ASN A 178 9.01 -8.98 13.48
CA ASN A 178 8.91 -10.42 13.78
C ASN A 178 8.31 -10.66 15.18
N SER A 179 8.13 -11.93 15.54
CA SER A 179 7.60 -12.30 16.85
C SER A 179 8.48 -11.90 18.05
N GLY A 180 9.74 -11.59 17.81
CA GLY A 180 10.69 -11.08 18.82
C GLY A 180 10.76 -9.56 18.87
N GLY A 181 9.89 -8.83 18.20
CA GLY A 181 9.89 -7.35 18.19
C GLY A 181 11.00 -6.74 17.32
N GLN A 182 11.74 -7.55 16.57
CA GLN A 182 12.79 -7.03 15.69
C GLN A 182 12.18 -6.55 14.37
N LEU A 183 12.56 -5.35 13.96
CA LEU A 183 12.15 -4.80 12.67
C LEU A 183 12.97 -5.40 11.53
N ARG A 184 12.29 -5.95 10.52
CA ARG A 184 12.89 -6.56 9.34
C ARG A 184 12.54 -5.75 8.09
N ARG A 185 13.53 -5.48 7.26
CA ARG A 185 13.35 -4.77 5.97
C ARG A 185 13.18 -5.76 4.83
N ILE A 186 12.28 -5.45 3.93
CA ILE A 186 11.98 -6.17 2.71
C ILE A 186 12.13 -5.19 1.56
N ASP A 187 13.07 -5.45 0.66
CA ASP A 187 13.19 -4.65 -0.56
C ASP A 187 12.24 -5.20 -1.62
N VAL A 188 11.46 -4.31 -2.18
CA VAL A 188 10.41 -4.62 -3.15
C VAL A 188 10.75 -3.97 -4.48
N ARG A 189 10.93 -4.77 -5.51
CA ARG A 189 10.97 -4.28 -6.89
C ARG A 189 9.60 -4.47 -7.51
N ARG A 190 8.97 -3.38 -7.83
CA ARG A 190 7.63 -3.34 -8.38
C ARG A 190 7.56 -2.32 -9.50
N SER A 191 6.96 -2.68 -10.62
CA SER A 191 6.45 -1.71 -11.57
C SER A 191 5.08 -1.18 -11.10
N THR A 192 4.76 0.06 -11.40
CA THR A 192 3.39 0.56 -11.28
C THR A 192 2.47 -0.28 -12.15
N ALA A 193 1.30 -0.67 -11.64
CA ALA A 193 0.28 -1.28 -12.48
C ALA A 193 -0.12 -0.29 -13.57
N SER A 194 -0.17 -0.76 -14.79
CA SER A 194 -0.55 0.06 -15.94
C SER A 194 -2.03 0.40 -15.98
N VAL A 195 -2.86 -0.42 -15.32
CA VAL A 195 -4.33 -0.25 -15.31
C VAL A 195 -4.83 -0.47 -13.89
N CYS A 196 -5.57 0.51 -13.37
CA CYS A 196 -6.31 0.39 -12.12
C CYS A 196 -7.76 0.81 -12.36
N TRP A 197 -8.69 0.02 -11.85
CA TRP A 197 -10.11 0.31 -11.95
C TRP A 197 -10.58 0.92 -10.63
N PRO A 198 -11.10 2.15 -10.63
CA PRO A 198 -11.70 2.73 -9.44
C PRO A 198 -12.93 1.92 -9.03
N LEU A 199 -13.10 1.75 -7.72
CA LEU A 199 -14.17 0.97 -7.14
C LEU A 199 -14.91 1.78 -6.09
N ARG A 200 -16.21 1.54 -5.99
CA ARG A 200 -16.98 1.72 -4.77
C ARG A 200 -16.94 0.42 -3.99
N ALA A 201 -16.71 0.48 -2.67
CA ALA A 201 -16.67 -0.71 -1.84
C ALA A 201 -17.46 -0.51 -0.54
N GLU A 202 -18.09 -1.59 -0.08
CA GLU A 202 -18.80 -1.71 1.20
C GLU A 202 -18.14 -2.81 2.01
N ILE A 203 -17.94 -2.56 3.31
CA ILE A 203 -17.22 -3.49 4.18
C ILE A 203 -18.14 -3.87 5.34
N ALA A 204 -18.52 -5.13 5.40
CA ALA A 204 -19.16 -5.72 6.56
C ALA A 204 -18.10 -6.31 7.51
N GLY A 205 -18.27 -6.11 8.83
CA GLY A 205 -17.25 -6.49 9.81
C GLY A 205 -16.12 -5.46 9.95
N ALA A 206 -16.33 -4.20 9.52
CA ALA A 206 -15.31 -3.13 9.60
C ALA A 206 -14.88 -2.82 11.04
N GLU A 207 -15.70 -3.09 12.04
CA GLU A 207 -15.37 -2.97 13.47
C GLU A 207 -14.19 -3.86 13.90
N ARG A 208 -13.79 -4.81 13.07
CA ARG A 208 -12.63 -5.69 13.28
C ARG A 208 -11.33 -5.14 12.72
N LEU A 209 -11.41 -4.11 11.87
CA LEU A 209 -10.22 -3.51 11.26
C LEU A 209 -9.21 -3.01 12.30
N PRO A 210 -9.61 -2.35 13.41
CA PRO A 210 -8.67 -1.96 14.47
C PRO A 210 -7.84 -3.15 14.99
N ASP A 211 -8.48 -4.28 15.32
CA ASP A 211 -7.76 -5.49 15.77
C ASP A 211 -6.88 -6.08 14.67
N LEU A 212 -7.36 -6.15 13.44
CA LEU A 212 -6.59 -6.62 12.30
C LEU A 212 -5.34 -5.76 12.05
N PHE A 213 -5.44 -4.45 12.22
CA PHE A 213 -4.31 -3.51 12.19
C PHE A 213 -3.47 -3.49 13.48
N ARG A 214 -3.84 -4.29 14.49
CA ARG A 214 -3.20 -4.31 15.81
C ARG A 214 -3.20 -2.93 16.48
N LEU A 215 -4.32 -2.24 16.40
CA LEU A 215 -4.54 -1.01 17.14
C LEU A 215 -5.03 -1.31 18.57
N PRO A 216 -4.80 -0.40 19.53
CA PRO A 216 -5.32 -0.56 20.89
C PRO A 216 -6.83 -0.75 20.91
N ALA A 217 -7.32 -1.63 21.78
CA ALA A 217 -8.74 -1.83 21.99
C ALA A 217 -9.39 -0.55 22.54
N GLY A 218 -10.64 -0.28 22.13
CA GLY A 218 -11.38 0.90 22.57
C GLY A 218 -10.97 2.21 21.88
N GLY A 219 -10.25 2.10 20.76
CA GLY A 219 -9.79 3.24 19.96
C GLY A 219 -10.92 4.14 19.43
N PHE A 220 -10.80 4.60 18.26
CA PHE A 220 -11.77 5.47 17.56
C PHE A 220 -12.65 4.64 16.60
N PRO A 221 -13.84 5.12 16.22
CA PRO A 221 -14.64 4.49 15.19
C PRO A 221 -13.84 4.46 13.87
N TRP A 222 -13.82 3.29 13.20
CA TRP A 222 -13.10 3.14 11.96
C TRP A 222 -13.69 4.08 10.89
N PRO A 223 -12.89 4.93 10.25
CA PRO A 223 -13.40 5.92 9.32
C PRO A 223 -13.90 5.27 8.02
N PRO A 224 -14.70 5.98 7.22
CA PRO A 224 -15.07 5.54 5.89
C PRO A 224 -13.83 5.39 5.00
N LEU A 225 -13.96 4.64 3.91
CA LEU A 225 -12.90 4.50 2.93
C LEU A 225 -12.51 5.84 2.31
N HIS A 226 -11.22 6.13 2.30
CA HIS A 226 -10.66 7.22 1.52
C HIS A 226 -10.73 6.90 0.03
N SER A 227 -10.36 5.68 -0.37
CA SER A 227 -10.38 5.25 -1.77
C SER A 227 -10.33 3.72 -1.89
N ALA A 228 -10.88 3.20 -2.98
CA ALA A 228 -10.78 1.80 -3.34
C ALA A 228 -10.52 1.63 -4.84
N TRP A 229 -9.70 0.64 -5.21
CA TRP A 229 -9.47 0.27 -6.61
C TRP A 229 -8.95 -1.14 -6.75
N LEU A 230 -9.09 -1.68 -7.94
CA LEU A 230 -8.56 -2.99 -8.34
C LEU A 230 -7.48 -2.83 -9.40
N CYS A 231 -6.35 -3.48 -9.18
CA CYS A 231 -5.32 -3.66 -10.20
C CYS A 231 -5.34 -5.11 -10.66
N PRO A 232 -5.75 -5.41 -11.90
CA PRO A 232 -5.89 -6.79 -12.39
C PRO A 232 -4.57 -7.55 -12.38
N GLU A 233 -3.48 -6.89 -12.73
CA GLU A 233 -2.16 -7.49 -12.74
C GLU A 233 -1.09 -6.48 -12.32
N VAL A 234 -0.23 -6.91 -11.40
CA VAL A 234 0.91 -6.12 -10.94
C VAL A 234 2.16 -7.00 -11.01
N PRO A 235 3.10 -6.70 -11.91
CA PRO A 235 4.40 -7.37 -11.92
C PRO A 235 5.16 -7.07 -10.63
N PHE A 236 5.69 -8.12 -10.00
CA PHE A 236 6.29 -8.04 -8.69
C PHE A 236 7.57 -8.87 -8.61
N ALA A 237 8.63 -8.34 -8.03
CA ALA A 237 9.80 -9.10 -7.68
C ALA A 237 10.16 -8.81 -6.22
N PHE A 238 10.21 -9.86 -5.41
CA PHE A 238 10.82 -9.79 -4.09
C PHE A 238 12.25 -10.28 -4.17
N GLU A 239 13.17 -9.54 -3.61
CA GLU A 239 14.44 -10.10 -3.19
C GLU A 239 14.28 -10.60 -1.76
N LEU A 240 13.86 -11.85 -1.62
CA LEU A 240 14.03 -12.57 -0.36
C LEU A 240 15.51 -12.86 -0.23
N GLY A 241 16.27 -11.94 0.34
CA GLY A 241 17.61 -12.26 0.81
C GLY A 241 17.49 -13.36 1.87
N LEU A 242 18.27 -14.43 1.74
CA LEU A 242 18.34 -15.50 2.75
C LEU A 242 18.82 -14.97 4.12
N ALA A 243 19.41 -13.77 4.16
CA ALA A 243 19.71 -13.03 5.37
C ALA A 243 18.81 -11.79 5.44
N PRO A 244 17.89 -11.72 6.41
CA PRO A 244 17.12 -10.51 6.65
C PRO A 244 18.09 -9.37 6.95
N LYS A 245 17.99 -8.25 6.20
CA LYS A 245 18.77 -7.06 6.54
C LYS A 245 18.27 -6.53 7.87
N GLU A 246 19.06 -6.69 8.92
CA GLU A 246 18.74 -6.14 10.23
C GLU A 246 18.75 -4.61 10.17
N VAL A 247 17.71 -3.99 10.72
CA VAL A 247 17.70 -2.56 10.94
C VAL A 247 18.32 -2.33 12.32
N THR A 248 19.60 -1.96 12.35
CA THR A 248 20.28 -1.64 13.60
C THR A 248 19.68 -0.37 14.17
N VAL A 249 18.96 -0.49 15.28
CA VAL A 249 18.50 0.67 16.06
C VAL A 249 19.71 1.17 16.83
N ALA A 250 20.28 2.30 16.41
CA ALA A 250 21.33 2.97 17.19
C ALA A 250 20.67 3.52 18.48
N HIS A 251 20.89 2.86 19.61
CA HIS A 251 20.50 3.37 20.92
C HIS A 251 21.29 4.66 21.15
N GLY A 252 20.61 5.80 21.27
CA GLY A 252 21.21 7.01 21.80
C GLY A 252 21.27 8.26 20.93
N MET A 253 20.58 8.32 19.80
CA MET A 253 20.45 9.62 19.11
C MET A 253 19.11 10.29 19.46
N PRO A 254 19.12 11.60 19.83
CA PRO A 254 17.87 12.33 20.02
C PRO A 254 17.07 12.34 18.72
N GLN A 255 15.78 12.04 18.80
CA GLN A 255 14.88 12.14 17.65
C GLN A 255 14.91 13.59 17.14
N PRO A 256 15.15 13.82 15.84
CA PRO A 256 14.93 15.14 15.28
C PRO A 256 13.46 15.48 15.44
N ALA A 257 13.17 16.68 15.95
CA ALA A 257 11.82 17.19 16.11
C ALA A 257 11.00 16.95 14.82
N ALA A 258 9.75 16.55 14.98
CA ALA A 258 8.82 16.26 13.89
C ALA A 258 8.78 17.41 12.87
N GLY A 259 9.61 17.33 11.84
CA GLY A 259 9.66 18.30 10.77
C GLY A 259 8.42 18.11 9.90
N ARG A 260 7.55 19.11 9.89
CA ARG A 260 6.43 19.19 8.95
C ARG A 260 6.99 19.15 7.54
N VAL A 261 6.75 18.08 6.82
CA VAL A 261 7.04 18.02 5.37
C VAL A 261 5.88 18.71 4.66
N ALA A 262 5.84 20.04 4.73
CA ALA A 262 4.99 20.83 3.88
C ALA A 262 5.59 20.83 2.47
N GLY A 263 4.91 20.17 1.53
CA GLY A 263 4.93 20.58 0.12
C GLY A 263 6.21 20.39 -0.70
N ALA A 264 7.00 19.33 -0.54
CA ALA A 264 8.22 19.13 -1.34
C ALA A 264 8.05 18.37 -2.67
N TRP A 265 6.83 18.29 -3.21
CA TRP A 265 6.58 17.59 -4.49
C TRP A 265 6.61 18.48 -5.74
N ARG A 266 6.95 19.80 -5.61
CA ARG A 266 6.90 20.76 -6.73
C ARG A 266 8.16 20.81 -7.62
N THR A 267 9.22 20.07 -7.38
CA THR A 267 10.54 20.41 -7.96
C THR A 267 11.07 19.53 -9.07
N LYS A 268 10.39 18.47 -9.52
CA LYS A 268 10.89 17.67 -10.66
C LYS A 268 10.09 17.79 -11.96
N ALA A 269 8.86 18.27 -11.94
CA ALA A 269 8.11 18.55 -13.17
C ALA A 269 8.59 19.84 -13.83
N ALA A 270 8.90 20.88 -13.06
CA ALA A 270 9.36 22.18 -13.57
C ALA A 270 10.77 22.18 -14.20
N LEU A 271 11.59 21.15 -13.94
CA LEU A 271 12.91 21.01 -14.56
C LEU A 271 12.87 20.29 -15.91
N ARG A 272 11.80 19.56 -16.22
CA ARG A 272 11.65 18.89 -17.52
C ARG A 272 11.04 19.79 -18.58
N GLU A 273 10.21 20.74 -18.19
CA GLU A 273 9.63 21.72 -19.15
C GLU A 273 10.65 22.75 -19.64
N ARG A 274 11.65 23.12 -18.85
CA ARG A 274 12.71 24.05 -19.27
C ARG A 274 13.74 23.45 -20.25
N HIS A 275 13.91 22.12 -20.26
CA HIS A 275 14.82 21.48 -21.23
C HIS A 275 14.19 21.22 -22.60
N VAL A 276 12.85 21.26 -22.70
CA VAL A 276 12.16 21.08 -23.99
C VAL A 276 12.02 22.42 -24.73
N GLU A 277 12.00 23.56 -24.03
CA GLU A 277 11.96 24.88 -24.65
C GLU A 277 13.33 25.36 -25.16
N GLU A 278 14.43 24.86 -24.63
CA GLU A 278 15.78 25.26 -25.02
C GLU A 278 16.33 24.48 -26.26
N GLU A 279 15.70 23.36 -26.65
CA GLU A 279 16.04 22.63 -27.87
C GLU A 279 15.18 22.98 -29.10
N ALA A 280 14.19 23.89 -28.97
CA ALA A 280 13.29 24.24 -30.07
C ALA A 280 13.65 25.55 -30.82
N GLU A 281 14.78 26.21 -30.50
CA GLU A 281 15.18 27.45 -31.15
C GLU A 281 16.55 27.42 -31.79
N PRO A 282 16.80 26.65 -32.87
CA PRO A 282 17.64 27.22 -33.91
C PRO A 282 17.25 26.94 -35.37
N GLU A 283 16.04 26.56 -35.76
CA GLU A 283 15.72 26.29 -37.17
C GLU A 283 14.95 27.43 -37.91
N ALA A 284 14.51 28.48 -37.25
CA ALA A 284 13.72 29.56 -37.87
C ALA A 284 14.55 30.70 -38.53
N ARG A 285 15.89 30.65 -38.58
CA ARG A 285 16.75 31.73 -39.12
C ARG A 285 17.50 31.36 -40.41
N ARG A 286 17.12 30.33 -41.17
CA ARG A 286 17.80 30.01 -42.46
C ARG A 286 16.89 30.03 -43.70
N ALA A 287 15.77 30.70 -43.64
CA ALA A 287 14.91 30.93 -44.84
C ALA A 287 14.61 32.43 -45.01
N SER A 288 15.62 33.25 -45.20
CA SER A 288 15.51 34.59 -45.79
C SER A 288 16.88 35.06 -46.22
N CYS A 289 17.30 34.57 -47.40
CA CYS A 289 18.17 35.24 -48.39
C CYS A 289 18.02 34.46 -49.70
#